data_f029a19cd68e3c5787367da2649582ad
#
_entry.id   f029a19cd68e3c5787367da2649582ad
#
_cell.length_a   1.000
_cell.length_b   1.000
_cell.length_c   1.000
_cell.angle_alpha   90.00
_cell.angle_beta   90.00
_cell.angle_gamma   90.00
#
_symmetry.space_group_name_H-M   'P 1'
#
loop_
_entity.id
_entity.type
_entity.pdbx_description
1 polymer ?
#
loop_
_entity_poly.entity_id
_entity_poly.type
_entity_poly.pdbx_seq_one_letter_code
_entity_poly.pdbx_strand_id
1 'polypeptide(L)'
;MQLRDHQKEITQIMQRKCGQVLVPTGGGKTMCMIVDAKWRLSMPIPQTIIVVAPRILLAQQLCEEFLEHIDNAEVLHVHSGETNYKTTTNPKEIQEWHHNSTKNQLIFTTYHSLHRIMEDVEADTVYYDEAHNSVQKNFFESVKSRSNITRRKFYFTATPKHHTSQERGMNNEKVYGKVIAEVPAPELIEKGYIVPPQVKSVKYPVGFYESVEEIDRCMILDALKNEEHMDKVLVTAKSSKNIHRLITRTDFMAVCHSMKYNVMWITSKYGAIINGKKVTRKTFFNLMNKWGADPDKKFVMFHHSILSEGMNVSGLTACILLRNLDLITMAQTIGRVIRLHKEDALKINTGALKPNINGSGYVKPFGKMFVPVYNNVGIGTERRLQSVVDTIFTKGEAQVSRATR
;
A
#
# COMPACT_ATOMS: atom_id res chain seq x y z
N MET A 1 5.36 -6.79 21.55
CA MET A 1 5.63 -6.30 20.17
C MET A 1 7.09 -6.55 19.84
N GLN A 2 7.38 -7.37 18.82
CA GLN A 2 8.75 -7.66 18.37
C GLN A 2 9.05 -6.80 17.14
N LEU A 3 10.01 -5.89 17.26
CA LEU A 3 10.42 -5.00 16.18
C LEU A 3 11.55 -5.61 15.37
N ARG A 4 11.51 -5.38 14.07
CA ARG A 4 12.62 -5.64 13.14
C ARG A 4 13.75 -4.65 13.41
N ASP A 5 15.00 -5.01 13.09
CA ASP A 5 16.15 -4.17 13.44
C ASP A 5 16.09 -2.77 12.84
N HIS A 6 15.76 -2.67 11.53
CA HIS A 6 15.57 -1.36 10.88
C HIS A 6 14.46 -0.51 11.51
N GLN A 7 13.38 -1.14 12.05
CA GLN A 7 12.32 -0.42 12.74
C GLN A 7 12.81 0.17 14.07
N LYS A 8 13.62 -0.57 14.82
CA LYS A 8 14.27 -0.06 16.04
C LYS A 8 15.16 1.13 15.75
N GLU A 9 16.00 1.02 14.71
CA GLU A 9 16.90 2.07 14.28
C GLU A 9 16.13 3.33 13.84
N ILE A 10 15.14 3.17 12.95
CA ILE A 10 14.30 4.28 12.47
C ILE A 10 13.65 5.00 13.65
N THR A 11 13.03 4.27 14.58
CA THR A 11 12.34 4.88 15.71
C THR A 11 13.31 5.63 16.65
N GLN A 12 14.52 5.14 16.85
CA GLN A 12 15.55 5.86 17.60
C GLN A 12 15.98 7.17 16.89
N ILE A 13 16.09 7.15 15.57
CA ILE A 13 16.37 8.35 14.78
C ILE A 13 15.22 9.35 14.89
N MET A 14 13.96 8.88 14.80
CA MET A 14 12.76 9.73 14.89
C MET A 14 12.61 10.43 16.24
N GLN A 15 13.14 9.88 17.31
CA GLN A 15 13.17 10.56 18.63
C GLN A 15 14.02 11.84 18.60
N ARG A 16 15.02 11.92 17.72
CA ARG A 16 16.03 13.00 17.67
C ARG A 16 15.87 13.91 16.46
N LYS A 17 15.42 13.37 15.31
CA LYS A 17 15.35 14.08 14.03
C LYS A 17 13.94 13.97 13.45
N CYS A 18 13.56 14.95 12.64
CA CYS A 18 12.33 14.98 11.85
C CYS A 18 12.66 15.05 10.36
N GLY A 19 11.80 14.51 9.50
CA GLY A 19 12.01 14.53 8.07
C GLY A 19 11.42 13.33 7.36
N GLN A 20 12.02 12.96 6.24
CA GLN A 20 11.56 11.89 5.38
C GLN A 20 12.08 10.54 5.82
N VAL A 21 11.22 9.52 5.81
CA VAL A 21 11.53 8.14 6.14
C VAL A 21 11.20 7.28 4.92
N LEU A 22 12.23 6.78 4.25
CA LEU A 22 12.11 6.02 3.03
C LEU A 22 12.21 4.52 3.34
N VAL A 23 11.07 3.84 3.26
CA VAL A 23 10.99 2.40 3.54
C VAL A 23 10.15 1.74 2.45
N PRO A 24 10.66 0.67 1.81
CA PRO A 24 9.92 -0.05 0.79
C PRO A 24 8.56 -0.55 1.29
N THR A 25 7.61 -0.74 0.37
CA THR A 25 6.33 -1.36 0.69
C THR A 25 6.57 -2.77 1.24
N GLY A 26 5.91 -3.11 2.35
CA GLY A 26 6.18 -4.36 3.09
C GLY A 26 7.27 -4.25 4.15
N GLY A 27 8.05 -3.15 4.19
CA GLY A 27 9.08 -2.90 5.21
C GLY A 27 8.54 -2.50 6.58
N GLY A 28 7.22 -2.26 6.73
CA GLY A 28 6.58 -2.00 8.03
C GLY A 28 6.65 -0.54 8.49
N LYS A 29 6.42 0.40 7.59
CA LYS A 29 6.30 1.87 7.88
C LYS A 29 5.35 2.16 9.04
N THR A 30 4.16 1.56 9.02
CA THR A 30 3.13 1.76 10.04
C THR A 30 3.64 1.43 11.44
N MET A 31 4.41 0.35 11.57
CA MET A 31 4.96 -0.04 12.87
C MET A 31 5.96 1.00 13.41
N CYS A 32 6.74 1.64 12.55
CA CYS A 32 7.63 2.74 12.98
C CYS A 32 6.82 3.93 13.51
N MET A 33 5.69 4.28 12.85
CA MET A 33 4.79 5.33 13.33
C MET A 33 4.17 4.97 14.68
N ILE A 34 3.67 3.74 14.85
CA ILE A 34 3.03 3.26 16.08
C ILE A 34 4.00 3.28 17.25
N VAL A 35 5.23 2.79 17.05
CA VAL A 35 6.24 2.76 18.12
C VAL A 35 6.65 4.16 18.57
N ASP A 36 6.89 5.06 17.62
CA ASP A 36 7.20 6.46 17.91
C ASP A 36 6.00 7.15 18.59
N ALA A 37 4.78 6.93 18.11
CA ALA A 37 3.56 7.47 18.72
C ALA A 37 3.37 6.97 20.17
N LYS A 38 3.49 5.65 20.38
CA LYS A 38 3.38 5.05 21.73
C LYS A 38 4.39 5.65 22.70
N TRP A 39 5.63 5.83 22.26
CA TRP A 39 6.65 6.47 23.08
C TRP A 39 6.29 7.92 23.41
N ARG A 40 5.79 8.71 22.45
CA ARG A 40 5.37 10.10 22.69
C ARG A 40 4.17 10.19 23.64
N LEU A 41 3.16 9.33 23.44
CA LEU A 41 1.96 9.29 24.28
C LEU A 41 2.22 8.76 25.69
N SER A 42 3.42 8.24 25.96
CA SER A 42 3.86 7.89 27.30
C SER A 42 4.52 9.05 28.07
N MET A 43 4.67 10.21 27.45
CA MET A 43 5.24 11.39 28.11
C MET A 43 4.28 11.95 29.17
N PRO A 44 4.80 12.66 30.19
CA PRO A 44 3.96 13.21 31.27
C PRO A 44 2.93 14.25 30.82
N ILE A 45 3.22 14.96 29.74
CA ILE A 45 2.33 15.97 29.15
C ILE A 45 1.53 15.33 28.03
N PRO A 46 0.20 15.46 28.02
CA PRO A 46 -0.65 14.95 26.95
C PRO A 46 -0.18 15.44 25.58
N GLN A 47 -0.19 14.56 24.61
CA GLN A 47 0.27 14.80 23.24
C GLN A 47 -0.87 14.70 22.25
N THR A 48 -0.86 15.57 21.26
CA THR A 48 -1.77 15.49 20.10
C THR A 48 -1.00 15.03 18.87
N ILE A 49 -1.41 13.90 18.30
CA ILE A 49 -0.78 13.30 17.14
C ILE A 49 -1.78 13.25 15.98
N ILE A 50 -1.37 13.74 14.81
CA ILE A 50 -2.14 13.65 13.56
C ILE A 50 -1.51 12.60 12.66
N VAL A 51 -2.33 11.70 12.12
CA VAL A 51 -1.95 10.69 11.12
C VAL A 51 -2.68 10.99 9.82
N VAL A 52 -1.94 11.32 8.77
CA VAL A 52 -2.47 11.71 7.47
C VAL A 52 -2.30 10.56 6.48
N ALA A 53 -3.40 10.08 5.93
CA ALA A 53 -3.45 9.01 4.95
C ALA A 53 -3.94 9.48 3.58
N PRO A 54 -3.62 8.80 2.48
CA PRO A 54 -4.10 9.19 1.15
C PRO A 54 -5.61 8.98 0.96
N ARG A 55 -6.21 8.04 1.69
CA ARG A 55 -7.64 7.68 1.55
C ARG A 55 -8.29 7.32 2.87
N ILE A 56 -9.61 7.47 2.92
CA ILE A 56 -10.44 7.18 4.11
C ILE A 56 -10.23 5.76 4.63
N LEU A 57 -10.29 4.76 3.75
CA LEU A 57 -10.09 3.36 4.13
C LEU A 57 -8.72 3.11 4.79
N LEU A 58 -7.68 3.77 4.27
CA LEU A 58 -6.35 3.66 4.86
C LEU A 58 -6.25 4.38 6.20
N ALA A 59 -6.90 5.54 6.35
CA ALA A 59 -6.98 6.23 7.64
C ALA A 59 -7.66 5.37 8.71
N GLN A 60 -8.73 4.66 8.34
CA GLN A 60 -9.42 3.72 9.22
C GLN A 60 -8.53 2.52 9.59
N GLN A 61 -7.86 1.92 8.60
CA GLN A 61 -6.94 0.81 8.82
C GLN A 61 -5.77 1.21 9.73
N LEU A 62 -5.18 2.39 9.49
CA LEU A 62 -4.12 2.92 10.35
C LEU A 62 -4.62 3.12 11.79
N CYS A 63 -5.85 3.64 11.96
CA CYS A 63 -6.46 3.77 13.28
C CYS A 63 -6.57 2.42 13.99
N GLU A 64 -7.11 1.41 13.32
CA GLU A 64 -7.23 0.05 13.88
C GLU A 64 -5.85 -0.51 14.28
N GLU A 65 -4.83 -0.40 13.39
CA GLU A 65 -3.47 -0.84 13.67
C GLU A 65 -2.81 -0.07 14.85
N PHE A 66 -3.05 1.24 14.97
CA PHE A 66 -2.57 2.03 16.10
C PHE A 66 -3.20 1.60 17.42
N LEU A 67 -4.51 1.36 17.43
CA LEU A 67 -5.26 1.00 18.63
C LEU A 67 -5.03 -0.45 19.09
N GLU A 68 -4.47 -1.33 18.26
CA GLU A 68 -3.93 -2.62 18.72
C GLU A 68 -2.76 -2.46 19.73
N HIS A 69 -2.13 -1.27 19.75
CA HIS A 69 -0.91 -1.03 20.53
C HIS A 69 -0.97 0.19 21.46
N ILE A 70 -1.98 1.06 21.29
CA ILE A 70 -2.17 2.32 22.02
C ILE A 70 -3.59 2.36 22.55
N ASP A 71 -3.73 2.44 23.88
CA ASP A 71 -5.00 2.44 24.62
C ASP A 71 -5.25 3.71 25.44
N ASN A 72 -4.27 4.62 25.48
CA ASN A 72 -4.25 5.80 26.36
C ASN A 72 -4.50 7.12 25.59
N ALA A 73 -5.26 7.10 24.50
CA ALA A 73 -5.56 8.27 23.71
C ALA A 73 -7.03 8.32 23.27
N GLU A 74 -7.59 9.52 23.18
CA GLU A 74 -8.87 9.77 22.54
C GLU A 74 -8.70 9.84 21.01
N VAL A 75 -9.69 9.34 20.27
CA VAL A 75 -9.61 9.18 18.81
C VAL A 75 -10.64 10.05 18.12
N LEU A 76 -10.19 10.78 17.09
CA LEU A 76 -11.04 11.53 16.18
C LEU A 76 -10.68 11.20 14.73
N HIS A 77 -11.70 10.94 13.91
CA HIS A 77 -11.55 10.88 12.46
C HIS A 77 -11.99 12.19 11.80
N VAL A 78 -11.12 12.75 10.94
CA VAL A 78 -11.44 13.95 10.17
C VAL A 78 -11.53 13.60 8.70
N HIS A 79 -12.68 13.03 8.32
CA HIS A 79 -13.03 12.67 6.94
C HIS A 79 -14.54 12.37 6.84
N SER A 80 -15.08 12.29 5.62
CA SER A 80 -16.52 12.08 5.36
C SER A 80 -16.95 10.60 5.38
N GLY A 81 -16.07 9.66 5.70
CA GLY A 81 -16.41 8.23 5.75
C GLY A 81 -17.02 7.81 7.08
N GLU A 82 -17.85 6.78 7.05
CA GLU A 82 -18.37 6.14 8.24
C GLU A 82 -17.28 5.37 8.98
N THR A 83 -17.27 5.47 10.30
CA THR A 83 -16.33 4.77 11.19
C THR A 83 -17.01 4.46 12.52
N ASN A 84 -16.44 3.54 13.30
CA ASN A 84 -16.93 3.22 14.65
C ASN A 84 -16.48 4.26 15.70
N TYR A 85 -15.67 5.24 15.32
CA TYR A 85 -15.16 6.29 16.17
C TYR A 85 -15.83 7.64 15.86
N LYS A 86 -15.64 8.63 16.73
CA LYS A 86 -16.10 9.99 16.46
C LYS A 86 -15.50 10.48 15.14
N THR A 87 -16.34 10.98 14.25
CA THR A 87 -15.94 11.52 12.95
C THR A 87 -16.62 12.86 12.68
N THR A 88 -15.88 13.83 12.18
CA THR A 88 -16.41 15.11 11.74
C THR A 88 -15.50 15.74 10.69
N THR A 89 -16.08 16.59 9.84
CA THR A 89 -15.37 17.47 8.92
C THR A 89 -15.62 18.95 9.23
N ASN A 90 -16.35 19.24 10.31
CA ASN A 90 -16.63 20.60 10.76
C ASN A 90 -15.44 21.14 11.57
N PRO A 91 -14.76 22.22 11.13
CA PRO A 91 -13.60 22.75 11.82
C PRO A 91 -13.88 23.17 13.28
N LYS A 92 -15.06 23.72 13.57
CA LYS A 92 -15.43 24.13 14.94
C LYS A 92 -15.57 22.92 15.88
N GLU A 93 -16.18 21.83 15.41
CA GLU A 93 -16.31 20.61 16.20
C GLU A 93 -14.95 19.95 16.46
N ILE A 94 -14.01 20.03 15.49
CA ILE A 94 -12.64 19.51 15.64
C ILE A 94 -11.92 20.33 16.73
N GLN A 95 -12.03 21.66 16.67
CA GLN A 95 -11.44 22.59 17.62
C GLN A 95 -12.01 22.38 19.03
N GLU A 96 -13.33 22.31 19.18
CA GLU A 96 -14.01 22.04 20.46
C GLU A 96 -13.58 20.71 21.05
N TRP A 97 -13.50 19.66 20.23
CA TRP A 97 -13.03 18.33 20.67
C TRP A 97 -11.60 18.38 21.16
N HIS A 98 -10.72 19.11 20.46
CA HIS A 98 -9.32 19.27 20.84
C HIS A 98 -9.18 20.01 22.17
N HIS A 99 -9.82 21.17 22.32
CA HIS A 99 -9.68 22.02 23.50
C HIS A 99 -10.37 21.47 24.77
N ASN A 100 -11.41 20.65 24.60
CA ASN A 100 -12.13 20.07 25.73
C ASN A 100 -11.46 18.82 26.32
N SER A 101 -10.39 18.34 25.74
CA SER A 101 -9.68 17.14 26.22
C SER A 101 -8.39 17.52 26.96
N THR A 102 -8.17 16.82 28.07
CA THR A 102 -6.92 16.85 28.84
C THR A 102 -6.09 15.58 28.67
N LYS A 103 -6.50 14.71 27.74
CA LYS A 103 -5.87 13.43 27.46
C LYS A 103 -5.04 13.47 26.20
N ASN A 104 -4.25 12.43 25.98
CA ASN A 104 -3.64 12.18 24.69
C ASN A 104 -4.68 12.11 23.56
N GLN A 105 -4.34 12.60 22.38
CA GLN A 105 -5.23 12.65 21.24
C GLN A 105 -4.59 12.06 19.99
N LEU A 106 -5.36 11.20 19.28
CA LEU A 106 -5.02 10.68 17.97
C LEU A 106 -6.04 11.14 16.95
N ILE A 107 -5.61 11.92 15.96
CA ILE A 107 -6.46 12.43 14.87
C ILE A 107 -6.06 11.73 13.60
N PHE A 108 -6.97 10.93 13.03
CA PHE A 108 -6.78 10.29 11.73
C PHE A 108 -7.50 11.06 10.65
N THR A 109 -6.76 11.48 9.62
CA THR A 109 -7.30 12.31 8.54
C THR A 109 -6.78 11.88 7.17
N THR A 110 -7.34 12.45 6.12
CA THR A 110 -6.84 12.29 4.76
C THR A 110 -6.19 13.58 4.26
N TYR A 111 -5.33 13.47 3.23
CA TYR A 111 -4.80 14.68 2.57
C TYR A 111 -5.91 15.63 2.11
N HIS A 112 -7.06 15.08 1.69
CA HIS A 112 -8.25 15.86 1.31
C HIS A 112 -8.88 16.64 2.45
N SER A 113 -8.81 16.10 3.67
CA SER A 113 -9.48 16.69 4.84
C SER A 113 -8.53 17.43 5.77
N LEU A 114 -7.23 17.37 5.54
CA LEU A 114 -6.22 17.99 6.41
C LEU A 114 -6.46 19.49 6.63
N HIS A 115 -6.92 20.21 5.60
CA HIS A 115 -7.26 21.65 5.70
C HIS A 115 -8.41 21.95 6.65
N ARG A 116 -9.19 20.96 7.08
CA ARG A 116 -10.29 21.11 8.06
C ARG A 116 -9.76 21.21 9.49
N ILE A 117 -8.56 20.75 9.73
CA ILE A 117 -7.89 20.88 11.03
C ILE A 117 -7.24 22.25 11.04
N MET A 118 -7.86 23.21 11.75
CA MET A 118 -7.41 24.59 11.81
C MET A 118 -6.06 24.72 12.53
N GLU A 119 -5.39 25.87 12.38
CA GLU A 119 -4.04 26.09 12.92
C GLU A 119 -4.00 26.08 14.45
N ASP A 120 -5.09 26.48 15.11
CA ASP A 120 -5.27 26.47 16.56
C ASP A 120 -5.46 25.07 17.18
N VAL A 121 -5.70 24.05 16.36
CA VAL A 121 -5.56 22.65 16.78
C VAL A 121 -4.07 22.32 16.78
N GLU A 122 -3.40 22.57 17.88
CA GLU A 122 -1.97 22.32 18.03
C GLU A 122 -1.69 20.80 17.98
N ALA A 123 -0.72 20.41 17.16
CA ALA A 123 -0.26 19.04 17.07
C ALA A 123 1.23 18.94 17.37
N ASP A 124 1.59 18.08 18.32
CA ASP A 124 2.99 17.83 18.67
C ASP A 124 3.70 17.07 17.56
N THR A 125 2.99 16.15 16.93
CA THR A 125 3.55 15.26 15.90
C THR A 125 2.56 15.05 14.77
N VAL A 126 3.04 15.07 13.52
CA VAL A 126 2.28 14.65 12.35
C VAL A 126 3.03 13.56 11.59
N TYR A 127 2.37 12.44 11.32
CA TYR A 127 2.82 11.40 10.40
C TYR A 127 2.07 11.52 9.09
N TYR A 128 2.80 11.65 8.00
CA TYR A 128 2.26 11.63 6.64
C TYR A 128 2.56 10.28 6.01
N ASP A 129 1.56 9.41 5.90
CA ASP A 129 1.71 8.12 5.21
C ASP A 129 1.55 8.30 3.71
N GLU A 130 2.29 7.50 2.94
CA GLU A 130 2.42 7.62 1.48
C GLU A 130 2.64 9.09 1.05
N ALA A 131 3.66 9.71 1.64
CA ALA A 131 3.93 11.15 1.58
C ALA A 131 4.13 11.71 0.17
N HIS A 132 4.41 10.87 -0.83
CA HIS A 132 4.43 11.27 -2.24
C HIS A 132 3.10 11.86 -2.73
N ASN A 133 1.98 11.61 -2.02
CA ASN A 133 0.68 12.21 -2.33
C ASN A 133 0.62 13.71 -1.97
N SER A 134 1.36 14.13 -0.95
CA SER A 134 1.40 15.51 -0.49
C SER A 134 1.88 16.52 -1.53
N VAL A 135 2.60 16.05 -2.55
CA VAL A 135 3.14 16.87 -3.66
C VAL A 135 2.05 17.33 -4.65
N GLN A 136 0.85 16.76 -4.57
CA GLN A 136 -0.26 17.16 -5.44
C GLN A 136 -0.69 18.60 -5.12
N LYS A 137 -1.04 19.37 -6.17
CA LYS A 137 -1.38 20.79 -6.08
C LYS A 137 -2.47 21.09 -5.05
N ASN A 138 -3.48 20.25 -4.99
CA ASN A 138 -4.63 20.38 -4.09
C ASN A 138 -4.34 19.99 -2.63
N PHE A 139 -3.20 19.38 -2.34
CA PHE A 139 -2.84 18.93 -0.98
C PHE A 139 -1.65 19.71 -0.40
N PHE A 140 -0.77 20.19 -1.27
CA PHE A 140 0.51 20.78 -0.88
C PHE A 140 0.37 21.94 0.11
N GLU A 141 -0.55 22.87 -0.15
CA GLU A 141 -0.69 24.06 0.73
C GLU A 141 -1.13 23.67 2.14
N SER A 142 -2.06 22.72 2.29
CA SER A 142 -2.48 22.22 3.61
C SER A 142 -1.35 21.49 4.34
N VAL A 143 -0.54 20.73 3.61
CA VAL A 143 0.63 20.04 4.17
C VAL A 143 1.69 21.04 4.59
N LYS A 144 1.97 22.05 3.77
CA LYS A 144 2.94 23.11 4.05
C LYS A 144 2.54 23.93 5.27
N SER A 145 1.27 24.41 5.32
CA SER A 145 0.74 25.15 6.47
C SER A 145 0.88 24.32 7.74
N ARG A 146 0.35 23.10 7.76
CA ARG A 146 0.44 22.21 8.93
C ARG A 146 1.90 21.93 9.32
N SER A 147 2.78 21.70 8.35
CA SER A 147 4.19 21.42 8.60
C SER A 147 4.94 22.61 9.23
N ASN A 148 4.52 23.83 8.95
CA ASN A 148 5.15 25.04 9.51
C ASN A 148 4.86 25.23 10.99
N ILE A 149 3.68 24.82 11.45
CA ILE A 149 3.23 25.00 12.85
C ILE A 149 3.45 23.77 13.72
N THR A 150 3.72 22.59 13.12
CA THR A 150 3.94 21.35 13.87
C THR A 150 5.40 21.18 14.24
N ARG A 151 5.66 20.88 15.51
CA ARG A 151 7.01 20.69 16.04
C ARG A 151 7.72 19.50 15.41
N ARG A 152 7.03 18.36 15.25
CA ARG A 152 7.60 17.10 14.74
C ARG A 152 6.78 16.59 13.56
N LYS A 153 7.45 16.38 12.44
CA LYS A 153 6.82 15.96 11.19
C LYS A 153 7.63 14.88 10.51
N PHE A 154 6.94 13.80 10.11
CA PHE A 154 7.55 12.63 9.50
C PHE A 154 6.81 12.28 8.21
N TYR A 155 7.55 12.11 7.14
CA TYR A 155 7.04 11.83 5.81
C TYR A 155 7.46 10.44 5.36
N PHE A 156 6.53 9.48 5.46
CA PHE A 156 6.77 8.08 5.13
C PHE A 156 6.40 7.77 3.68
N THR A 157 7.32 7.21 2.92
CA THR A 157 7.05 6.70 1.58
C THR A 157 8.09 5.67 1.15
N ALA A 158 7.71 4.81 0.20
CA ALA A 158 8.65 3.95 -0.53
C ALA A 158 9.19 4.64 -1.79
N THR A 159 8.48 5.66 -2.29
CA THR A 159 8.71 6.25 -3.61
C THR A 159 8.61 7.77 -3.52
N PRO A 160 9.67 8.48 -3.12
CA PRO A 160 9.64 9.93 -3.01
C PRO A 160 9.31 10.58 -4.35
N LYS A 161 8.55 11.66 -4.30
CA LYS A 161 8.14 12.42 -5.48
C LYS A 161 8.78 13.80 -5.46
N HIS A 162 9.65 14.06 -6.43
CA HIS A 162 10.34 15.33 -6.59
C HIS A 162 9.61 16.24 -7.58
N HIS A 163 9.79 17.53 -7.45
CA HIS A 163 9.29 18.52 -8.39
C HIS A 163 10.47 19.31 -8.99
N THR A 164 10.38 19.64 -10.27
CA THR A 164 11.47 20.31 -11.00
C THR A 164 11.77 21.70 -10.41
N SER A 165 10.74 22.46 -10.03
CA SER A 165 10.90 23.78 -9.39
C SER A 165 11.23 23.72 -7.90
N GLN A 166 11.30 22.54 -7.31
CA GLN A 166 11.48 22.28 -5.88
C GLN A 166 10.37 22.84 -4.98
N GLU A 167 9.40 23.60 -5.49
CA GLU A 167 8.37 24.24 -4.66
C GLU A 167 7.48 23.23 -3.93
N ARG A 168 6.94 22.26 -4.65
CA ARG A 168 5.98 21.26 -4.13
C ARG A 168 6.56 19.87 -3.94
N GLY A 169 7.78 19.61 -4.42
CA GLY A 169 8.39 18.28 -4.39
C GLY A 169 8.91 17.91 -3.00
N MET A 170 9.05 16.62 -2.74
CA MET A 170 9.72 16.14 -1.52
C MET A 170 11.20 16.53 -1.47
N ASN A 171 11.78 17.01 -2.56
CA ASN A 171 13.08 17.69 -2.63
C ASN A 171 13.07 19.14 -2.08
N ASN A 172 11.92 19.66 -1.59
CA ASN A 172 11.83 20.90 -0.84
C ASN A 172 12.08 20.65 0.65
N GLU A 173 13.33 20.72 1.06
CA GLU A 173 13.71 20.45 2.46
C GLU A 173 13.09 21.40 3.49
N LYS A 174 12.64 22.60 3.08
CA LYS A 174 11.95 23.54 4.01
C LYS A 174 10.63 22.98 4.50
N VAL A 175 9.91 22.23 3.65
CA VAL A 175 8.62 21.60 3.98
C VAL A 175 8.84 20.20 4.51
N TYR A 176 9.58 19.37 3.77
CA TYR A 176 9.69 17.92 4.01
C TYR A 176 10.87 17.50 4.89
N GLY A 177 11.79 18.42 5.16
CA GLY A 177 13.04 18.07 5.83
C GLY A 177 13.95 17.20 4.98
N LYS A 178 15.07 16.79 5.56
CA LYS A 178 16.01 15.85 4.94
C LYS A 178 15.49 14.42 5.06
N VAL A 179 16.03 13.53 4.26
CA VAL A 179 15.90 12.08 4.49
C VAL A 179 16.67 11.74 5.75
N ILE A 180 15.97 11.27 6.78
CA ILE A 180 16.54 10.92 8.09
C ILE A 180 16.79 9.42 8.23
N ALA A 181 16.05 8.59 7.47
CA ALA A 181 16.24 7.16 7.40
C ALA A 181 15.83 6.63 6.02
N GLU A 182 16.60 5.70 5.51
CA GLU A 182 16.34 4.98 4.27
C GLU A 182 16.70 3.51 4.45
N VAL A 183 15.82 2.61 4.03
CA VAL A 183 16.01 1.16 4.13
C VAL A 183 16.04 0.57 2.72
N PRO A 184 17.17 0.00 2.27
CA PRO A 184 17.25 -0.67 0.98
C PRO A 184 16.39 -1.96 0.95
N ALA A 185 15.64 -2.19 -0.13
CA ALA A 185 14.86 -3.41 -0.27
C ALA A 185 15.71 -4.70 -0.28
N PRO A 186 16.93 -4.74 -0.86
CA PRO A 186 17.81 -5.91 -0.76
C PRO A 186 18.11 -6.32 0.69
N GLU A 187 18.32 -5.35 1.59
CA GLU A 187 18.52 -5.63 3.02
C GLU A 187 17.32 -6.32 3.65
N LEU A 188 16.10 -5.89 3.28
CA LEU A 188 14.88 -6.53 3.77
C LEU A 188 14.71 -7.96 3.24
N ILE A 189 15.16 -8.23 2.00
CA ILE A 189 15.16 -9.57 1.40
C ILE A 189 16.18 -10.44 2.11
N GLU A 190 17.41 -9.97 2.29
CA GLU A 190 18.49 -10.69 2.95
C GLU A 190 18.13 -11.07 4.40
N LYS A 191 17.48 -10.16 5.11
CA LYS A 191 16.98 -10.40 6.47
C LYS A 191 15.68 -11.20 6.54
N GLY A 192 15.10 -11.59 5.41
CA GLY A 192 13.87 -12.37 5.34
C GLY A 192 12.63 -11.65 5.81
N TYR A 193 12.55 -10.34 5.63
CA TYR A 193 11.37 -9.54 5.97
C TYR A 193 10.40 -9.40 4.80
N ILE A 194 10.89 -9.54 3.58
CA ILE A 194 10.14 -9.64 2.33
C ILE A 194 10.81 -10.68 1.43
N VAL A 195 10.10 -11.18 0.41
CA VAL A 195 10.67 -12.03 -0.63
C VAL A 195 11.03 -11.20 -1.88
N PRO A 196 11.97 -11.64 -2.73
CA PRO A 196 12.29 -10.94 -3.96
C PRO A 196 11.13 -10.96 -4.96
N PRO A 197 10.96 -9.93 -5.80
CA PRO A 197 10.07 -10.00 -6.95
C PRO A 197 10.68 -10.85 -8.06
N GLN A 198 9.86 -11.71 -8.69
CA GLN A 198 10.23 -12.46 -9.89
C GLN A 198 9.42 -11.95 -11.07
N VAL A 199 10.08 -11.40 -12.07
CA VAL A 199 9.44 -10.95 -13.31
C VAL A 199 9.37 -12.10 -14.31
N LYS A 200 8.17 -12.35 -14.82
CA LYS A 200 7.91 -13.33 -15.89
C LYS A 200 7.13 -12.65 -17.00
N SER A 201 7.71 -12.59 -18.19
CA SER A 201 7.05 -12.08 -19.40
C SER A 201 6.80 -13.24 -20.37
N VAL A 202 5.58 -13.31 -20.90
CA VAL A 202 5.21 -14.30 -21.90
C VAL A 202 4.66 -13.60 -23.12
N LYS A 203 5.23 -13.89 -24.29
CA LYS A 203 4.81 -13.34 -25.58
C LYS A 203 3.67 -14.20 -26.14
N TYR A 204 2.58 -13.54 -26.51
CA TYR A 204 1.43 -14.17 -27.14
C TYR A 204 1.34 -13.77 -28.61
N PRO A 205 0.95 -14.68 -29.52
CA PRO A 205 0.81 -14.36 -30.94
C PRO A 205 -0.31 -13.36 -31.16
N VAL A 206 -0.10 -12.44 -32.10
CA VAL A 206 -1.09 -11.44 -32.52
C VAL A 206 -1.93 -12.01 -33.68
N GLY A 207 -3.25 -11.87 -33.63
CA GLY A 207 -4.12 -12.08 -34.80
C GLY A 207 -5.12 -13.23 -34.75
N PHE A 208 -5.26 -13.95 -33.64
CA PHE A 208 -6.19 -15.09 -33.55
C PHE A 208 -7.39 -14.88 -32.60
N TYR A 209 -7.63 -13.66 -32.15
CA TYR A 209 -8.64 -13.38 -31.14
C TYR A 209 -9.72 -12.43 -31.67
N GLU A 210 -10.97 -12.77 -31.42
CA GLU A 210 -12.13 -11.99 -31.88
C GLU A 210 -12.34 -10.70 -31.08
N SER A 211 -11.85 -10.64 -29.84
CA SER A 211 -12.02 -9.48 -28.95
C SER A 211 -10.89 -9.31 -27.95
N VAL A 212 -10.78 -8.10 -27.38
CA VAL A 212 -9.81 -7.80 -26.30
C VAL A 212 -10.11 -8.63 -25.03
N GLU A 213 -11.37 -8.90 -24.76
CA GLU A 213 -11.81 -9.70 -23.65
C GLU A 213 -11.35 -11.15 -23.78
N GLU A 214 -11.37 -11.69 -24.99
CA GLU A 214 -10.90 -13.06 -25.25
C GLU A 214 -9.37 -13.16 -25.12
N ILE A 215 -8.64 -12.14 -25.58
CA ILE A 215 -7.19 -12.07 -25.38
C ILE A 215 -6.86 -12.05 -23.88
N ASP A 216 -7.48 -11.15 -23.11
CA ASP A 216 -7.24 -11.02 -21.67
C ASP A 216 -7.60 -12.34 -20.96
N ARG A 217 -8.70 -12.99 -21.36
CA ARG A 217 -9.11 -14.32 -20.87
C ARG A 217 -8.05 -15.37 -21.11
N CYS A 218 -7.61 -15.53 -22.35
CA CYS A 218 -6.61 -16.54 -22.71
C CYS A 218 -5.31 -16.33 -21.94
N MET A 219 -4.81 -15.11 -21.89
CA MET A 219 -3.55 -14.79 -21.20
C MET A 219 -3.62 -15.04 -19.69
N ILE A 220 -4.74 -14.68 -19.04
CA ILE A 220 -4.90 -14.93 -17.60
C ILE A 220 -5.03 -16.42 -17.32
N LEU A 221 -5.88 -17.13 -18.06
CA LEU A 221 -6.08 -18.57 -17.86
C LEU A 221 -4.83 -19.39 -18.15
N ASP A 222 -4.05 -18.99 -19.16
CA ASP A 222 -2.77 -19.59 -19.46
C ASP A 222 -1.78 -19.44 -18.29
N ALA A 223 -1.67 -18.22 -17.74
CA ALA A 223 -0.85 -17.97 -16.57
C ALA A 223 -1.30 -18.79 -15.35
N LEU A 224 -2.62 -18.88 -15.09
CA LEU A 224 -3.15 -19.66 -13.97
C LEU A 224 -2.91 -21.17 -14.10
N LYS A 225 -2.83 -21.69 -15.33
CA LYS A 225 -2.62 -23.12 -15.61
C LYS A 225 -1.15 -23.53 -15.62
N ASN A 226 -0.30 -22.68 -16.20
CA ASN A 226 1.05 -23.06 -16.60
C ASN A 226 2.14 -22.42 -15.73
N GLU A 227 1.80 -21.47 -14.86
CA GLU A 227 2.76 -20.82 -13.99
C GLU A 227 2.60 -21.25 -12.53
N GLU A 228 3.72 -21.45 -11.86
CA GLU A 228 3.75 -21.77 -10.42
C GLU A 228 3.43 -20.55 -9.54
N HIS A 229 2.99 -20.79 -8.31
CA HIS A 229 2.70 -19.74 -7.33
C HIS A 229 1.62 -18.74 -7.76
N MET A 230 0.59 -19.22 -8.48
CA MET A 230 -0.53 -18.39 -8.94
C MET A 230 -1.79 -18.57 -8.08
N ASP A 231 -1.69 -19.03 -6.84
CA ASP A 231 -2.87 -19.36 -6.03
C ASP A 231 -3.72 -18.16 -5.62
N LYS A 232 -3.08 -17.01 -5.37
CA LYS A 232 -3.73 -15.76 -4.93
C LYS A 232 -3.27 -14.61 -5.80
N VAL A 233 -4.02 -14.39 -6.88
CA VAL A 233 -3.61 -13.54 -8.00
C VAL A 233 -4.33 -12.21 -7.99
N LEU A 234 -3.58 -11.12 -8.06
CA LEU A 234 -4.07 -9.78 -8.33
C LEU A 234 -3.95 -9.50 -9.84
N VAL A 235 -5.03 -9.04 -10.47
CA VAL A 235 -5.02 -8.65 -11.89
C VAL A 235 -5.27 -7.15 -12.00
N THR A 236 -4.30 -6.40 -12.53
CA THR A 236 -4.45 -4.98 -12.81
C THR A 236 -5.09 -4.79 -14.19
N ALA A 237 -6.41 -4.59 -14.21
CA ALA A 237 -7.17 -4.52 -15.45
C ALA A 237 -7.09 -3.14 -16.13
N LYS A 238 -7.30 -3.11 -17.43
CA LYS A 238 -7.28 -1.90 -18.26
C LYS A 238 -8.36 -0.89 -17.88
N SER A 239 -9.57 -1.38 -17.54
CA SER A 239 -10.69 -0.54 -17.10
C SER A 239 -11.75 -1.36 -16.37
N SER A 240 -12.64 -0.68 -15.64
CA SER A 240 -13.82 -1.32 -15.03
C SER A 240 -14.74 -1.98 -16.07
N LYS A 241 -14.83 -1.41 -17.28
CA LYS A 241 -15.61 -1.96 -18.39
C LYS A 241 -14.99 -3.26 -18.92
N ASN A 242 -13.65 -3.32 -19.01
CA ASN A 242 -12.97 -4.55 -19.46
C ASN A 242 -13.16 -5.68 -18.45
N ILE A 243 -13.07 -5.40 -17.13
CA ILE A 243 -13.37 -6.42 -16.10
C ILE A 243 -14.78 -6.97 -16.29
N HIS A 244 -15.77 -6.07 -16.38
CA HIS A 244 -17.17 -6.48 -16.53
C HIS A 244 -17.38 -7.32 -17.80
N ARG A 245 -16.83 -6.90 -18.95
CA ARG A 245 -16.94 -7.64 -20.21
C ARG A 245 -16.26 -9.00 -20.17
N LEU A 246 -15.04 -9.08 -19.64
CA LEU A 246 -14.32 -10.33 -19.44
C LEU A 246 -15.19 -11.33 -18.66
N ILE A 247 -15.78 -10.90 -17.55
CA ILE A 247 -16.56 -11.75 -16.66
C ILE A 247 -17.92 -12.15 -17.28
N THR A 248 -18.57 -11.25 -18.03
CA THR A 248 -19.95 -11.46 -18.51
C THR A 248 -20.06 -11.96 -19.94
N ARG A 249 -19.01 -11.81 -20.77
CA ARG A 249 -19.02 -12.14 -22.19
C ARG A 249 -18.16 -13.33 -22.57
N THR A 250 -17.40 -13.87 -21.60
CA THR A 250 -16.57 -15.06 -21.79
C THR A 250 -16.93 -16.12 -20.76
N ASP A 251 -16.40 -17.33 -20.92
CA ASP A 251 -16.52 -18.42 -19.94
C ASP A 251 -15.50 -18.35 -18.82
N PHE A 252 -14.80 -17.21 -18.65
CA PHE A 252 -13.71 -17.01 -17.69
C PHE A 252 -14.05 -17.51 -16.30
N MET A 253 -15.24 -17.14 -15.78
CA MET A 253 -15.67 -17.58 -14.44
C MET A 253 -15.86 -19.09 -14.34
N ALA A 254 -16.47 -19.71 -15.35
CA ALA A 254 -16.71 -21.16 -15.37
C ALA A 254 -15.38 -21.93 -15.36
N VAL A 255 -14.41 -21.47 -16.18
CA VAL A 255 -13.07 -22.08 -16.22
C VAL A 255 -12.30 -21.85 -14.91
N CYS A 256 -12.36 -20.65 -14.33
CA CYS A 256 -11.76 -20.40 -13.00
C CYS A 256 -12.34 -21.33 -11.93
N HIS A 257 -13.65 -21.50 -11.89
CA HIS A 257 -14.31 -22.38 -10.92
C HIS A 257 -13.92 -23.85 -11.11
N SER A 258 -13.80 -24.33 -12.35
CA SER A 258 -13.31 -25.70 -12.63
C SER A 258 -11.89 -25.93 -12.13
N MET A 259 -11.08 -24.87 -12.09
CA MET A 259 -9.72 -24.84 -11.53
C MET A 259 -9.69 -24.52 -10.02
N LYS A 260 -10.85 -24.49 -9.34
CA LYS A 260 -11.02 -24.17 -7.92
C LYS A 260 -10.64 -22.73 -7.52
N TYR A 261 -10.62 -21.79 -8.48
CA TYR A 261 -10.43 -20.37 -8.17
C TYR A 261 -11.75 -19.66 -7.88
N ASN A 262 -11.75 -18.84 -6.85
CA ASN A 262 -12.79 -17.84 -6.64
C ASN A 262 -12.46 -16.59 -7.46
N VAL A 263 -13.47 -15.95 -8.05
CA VAL A 263 -13.31 -14.74 -8.84
C VAL A 263 -13.86 -13.55 -8.07
N MET A 264 -13.00 -12.58 -7.80
CA MET A 264 -13.33 -11.36 -7.05
C MET A 264 -13.02 -10.13 -7.89
N TRP A 265 -13.86 -9.12 -7.83
CA TRP A 265 -13.54 -7.84 -8.43
C TRP A 265 -14.26 -6.68 -7.74
N ILE A 266 -13.59 -5.52 -7.73
CA ILE A 266 -14.10 -4.31 -7.12
C ILE A 266 -13.80 -3.10 -7.99
N THR A 267 -14.83 -2.29 -8.26
CA THR A 267 -14.71 -1.06 -9.04
C THR A 267 -15.64 0.02 -8.47
N SER A 268 -15.35 1.28 -8.75
CA SER A 268 -16.23 2.39 -8.36
C SER A 268 -17.59 2.32 -9.06
N LYS A 269 -17.61 1.84 -10.32
CA LYS A 269 -18.83 1.79 -11.14
C LYS A 269 -19.77 0.64 -10.79
N TYR A 270 -19.24 -0.56 -10.54
CA TYR A 270 -20.03 -1.79 -10.38
C TYR A 270 -20.08 -2.27 -8.93
N GLY A 271 -19.29 -1.66 -8.04
CA GLY A 271 -19.16 -2.08 -6.65
C GLY A 271 -18.26 -3.30 -6.47
N ALA A 272 -18.50 -4.04 -5.41
CA ALA A 272 -17.77 -5.24 -5.03
C ALA A 272 -18.57 -6.50 -5.40
N ILE A 273 -17.93 -7.43 -6.11
CA ILE A 273 -18.55 -8.66 -6.60
C ILE A 273 -17.64 -9.84 -6.32
N ILE A 274 -18.22 -10.94 -5.84
CA ILE A 274 -17.52 -12.21 -5.56
C ILE A 274 -18.33 -13.34 -6.21
N ASN A 275 -17.69 -14.13 -7.06
CA ASN A 275 -18.31 -15.26 -7.77
C ASN A 275 -19.66 -14.87 -8.42
N GLY A 276 -19.71 -13.70 -9.07
CA GLY A 276 -20.90 -13.18 -9.72
C GLY A 276 -21.95 -12.52 -8.80
N LYS A 277 -21.80 -12.59 -7.48
CA LYS A 277 -22.74 -12.01 -6.52
C LYS A 277 -22.22 -10.66 -6.00
N LYS A 278 -23.10 -9.65 -5.99
CA LYS A 278 -22.80 -8.33 -5.42
C LYS A 278 -22.76 -8.44 -3.88
N VAL A 279 -21.73 -7.85 -3.29
CA VAL A 279 -21.51 -7.84 -1.84
C VAL A 279 -21.21 -6.42 -1.34
N THR A 280 -21.26 -6.20 -0.02
CA THR A 280 -20.80 -4.94 0.55
C THR A 280 -19.26 -4.85 0.47
N ARG A 281 -18.71 -3.63 0.48
CA ARG A 281 -17.25 -3.46 0.54
C ARG A 281 -16.63 -4.14 1.77
N LYS A 282 -17.29 -4.02 2.92
CA LYS A 282 -16.87 -4.69 4.17
C LYS A 282 -16.78 -6.20 4.00
N THR A 283 -17.82 -6.83 3.46
CA THR A 283 -17.84 -8.27 3.17
C THR A 283 -16.73 -8.66 2.19
N PHE A 284 -16.52 -7.86 1.14
CA PHE A 284 -15.47 -8.10 0.15
C PHE A 284 -14.09 -8.16 0.80
N PHE A 285 -13.73 -7.15 1.59
CA PHE A 285 -12.41 -7.09 2.23
C PHE A 285 -12.23 -8.15 3.32
N ASN A 286 -13.28 -8.45 4.08
CA ASN A 286 -13.24 -9.52 5.08
C ASN A 286 -12.98 -10.89 4.43
N LEU A 287 -13.68 -11.21 3.33
CA LEU A 287 -13.47 -12.46 2.60
C LEU A 287 -12.11 -12.51 1.91
N MET A 288 -11.67 -11.40 1.32
CA MET A 288 -10.33 -11.27 0.73
C MET A 288 -9.23 -11.59 1.75
N ASN A 289 -9.31 -11.01 2.95
CA ASN A 289 -8.33 -11.26 4.00
C ASN A 289 -8.42 -12.68 4.56
N LYS A 290 -9.65 -13.19 4.75
CA LYS A 290 -9.87 -14.57 5.19
C LYS A 290 -9.28 -15.58 4.20
N TRP A 291 -9.58 -15.44 2.90
CA TRP A 291 -9.05 -16.32 1.85
C TRP A 291 -7.55 -16.09 1.60
N GLY A 292 -7.08 -14.86 1.79
CA GLY A 292 -5.65 -14.57 1.74
C GLY A 292 -4.83 -15.31 2.81
N ALA A 293 -5.44 -15.53 3.98
CA ALA A 293 -4.81 -16.25 5.09
C ALA A 293 -4.98 -17.78 5.00
N ASP A 294 -5.93 -18.27 4.21
CA ASP A 294 -6.27 -19.69 4.08
C ASP A 294 -5.41 -20.33 2.95
N PRO A 295 -4.53 -21.30 3.26
CA PRO A 295 -3.66 -21.92 2.26
C PRO A 295 -4.43 -22.68 1.18
N ASP A 296 -5.62 -23.22 1.50
CA ASP A 296 -6.41 -24.04 0.57
C ASP A 296 -7.28 -23.21 -0.38
N LYS A 297 -7.37 -21.90 -0.15
CA LYS A 297 -8.18 -21.01 -0.99
C LYS A 297 -7.37 -20.39 -2.11
N LYS A 298 -7.90 -20.56 -3.34
CA LYS A 298 -7.38 -19.90 -4.55
C LYS A 298 -8.35 -18.81 -4.98
N PHE A 299 -7.80 -17.66 -5.39
CA PHE A 299 -8.62 -16.59 -5.95
C PHE A 299 -7.89 -15.76 -7.01
N VAL A 300 -8.67 -15.23 -7.94
CA VAL A 300 -8.26 -14.19 -8.88
C VAL A 300 -9.04 -12.93 -8.56
N MET A 301 -8.34 -11.86 -8.25
CA MET A 301 -8.93 -10.58 -7.88
C MET A 301 -8.59 -9.50 -8.89
N PHE A 302 -9.62 -8.91 -9.49
CA PHE A 302 -9.45 -7.80 -10.44
C PHE A 302 -9.66 -6.45 -9.78
N HIS A 303 -8.80 -5.51 -10.13
CA HIS A 303 -9.00 -4.10 -9.81
C HIS A 303 -8.54 -3.18 -10.95
N HIS A 304 -9.05 -1.95 -10.94
CA HIS A 304 -8.55 -0.89 -11.83
C HIS A 304 -7.85 0.22 -11.04
N SER A 305 -8.47 0.79 -10.03
CA SER A 305 -7.92 1.92 -9.26
C SER A 305 -8.11 1.83 -7.75
N ILE A 306 -9.12 1.10 -7.29
CA ILE A 306 -9.52 1.09 -5.86
C ILE A 306 -8.45 0.51 -4.96
N LEU A 307 -7.67 -0.47 -5.45
CA LEU A 307 -6.60 -1.11 -4.69
C LEU A 307 -5.22 -0.47 -4.89
N SER A 308 -5.12 0.62 -5.65
CA SER A 308 -3.82 1.22 -5.98
C SER A 308 -3.11 1.86 -4.79
N GLU A 309 -3.83 2.26 -3.74
CA GLU A 309 -3.25 2.95 -2.60
C GLU A 309 -3.47 2.21 -1.28
N GLY A 310 -2.39 1.75 -0.69
CA GLY A 310 -2.27 1.41 0.74
C GLY A 310 -3.00 0.17 1.27
N MET A 311 -3.97 -0.41 0.57
CA MET A 311 -4.73 -1.53 1.12
C MET A 311 -3.90 -2.79 1.30
N ASN A 312 -4.03 -3.37 2.47
CA ASN A 312 -3.38 -4.65 2.79
C ASN A 312 -4.18 -5.81 2.18
N VAL A 313 -3.62 -6.46 1.17
CA VAL A 313 -4.14 -7.73 0.64
C VAL A 313 -3.26 -8.86 1.16
N SER A 314 -3.77 -9.60 2.12
CA SER A 314 -3.03 -10.71 2.72
C SER A 314 -2.80 -11.84 1.72
N GLY A 315 -1.62 -12.46 1.77
CA GLY A 315 -1.33 -13.74 1.12
C GLY A 315 -1.20 -13.72 -0.41
N LEU A 316 -1.18 -12.55 -1.08
CA LEU A 316 -0.96 -12.50 -2.54
C LEU A 316 0.34 -13.21 -2.94
N THR A 317 0.26 -14.09 -3.92
CA THR A 317 1.39 -14.83 -4.49
C THR A 317 1.86 -14.25 -5.80
N ALA A 318 0.94 -13.69 -6.60
CA ALA A 318 1.23 -13.17 -7.93
C ALA A 318 0.42 -11.92 -8.29
N CYS A 319 0.92 -11.16 -9.26
CA CYS A 319 0.20 -10.11 -9.94
C CYS A 319 0.33 -10.25 -11.45
N ILE A 320 -0.80 -10.14 -12.17
CA ILE A 320 -0.85 -10.07 -13.64
C ILE A 320 -1.08 -8.62 -14.05
N LEU A 321 -0.19 -8.07 -14.86
CA LEU A 321 -0.22 -6.70 -15.33
C LEU A 321 -0.79 -6.62 -16.75
N LEU A 322 -2.10 -6.34 -16.89
CA LEU A 322 -2.75 -6.15 -18.19
C LEU A 322 -2.67 -4.71 -18.72
N ARG A 323 -2.11 -3.81 -17.95
CA ARG A 323 -1.92 -2.40 -18.32
C ARG A 323 -0.60 -1.85 -17.79
N ASN A 324 -0.13 -0.81 -18.45
CA ASN A 324 1.02 -0.07 -17.95
C ASN A 324 0.62 0.77 -16.72
N LEU A 325 1.40 0.67 -15.65
CA LEU A 325 1.23 1.45 -14.42
C LEU A 325 2.30 2.55 -14.38
N ASP A 326 2.02 3.66 -13.69
CA ASP A 326 3.07 4.61 -13.34
C ASP A 326 4.05 3.99 -12.34
N LEU A 327 5.21 4.61 -12.17
CA LEU A 327 6.31 4.06 -11.34
C LEU A 327 5.89 3.82 -9.88
N ILE A 328 5.11 4.73 -9.31
CA ILE A 328 4.66 4.64 -7.90
C ILE A 328 3.69 3.47 -7.76
N THR A 329 2.66 3.43 -8.60
CA THR A 329 1.67 2.35 -8.59
C THR A 329 2.31 0.99 -8.88
N MET A 330 3.31 0.94 -9.76
CA MET A 330 4.09 -0.27 -10.04
C MET A 330 4.83 -0.76 -8.79
N ALA A 331 5.60 0.11 -8.13
CA ALA A 331 6.34 -0.21 -6.91
C ALA A 331 5.40 -0.66 -5.77
N GLN A 332 4.26 0.01 -5.59
CA GLN A 332 3.24 -0.37 -4.62
C GLN A 332 2.60 -1.73 -4.95
N THR A 333 2.37 -2.02 -6.24
CA THR A 333 1.82 -3.31 -6.68
C THR A 333 2.79 -4.45 -6.40
N ILE A 334 4.07 -4.28 -6.73
CA ILE A 334 5.13 -5.24 -6.37
C ILE A 334 5.14 -5.45 -4.86
N GLY A 335 5.14 -4.38 -4.08
CA GLY A 335 5.18 -4.43 -2.61
C GLY A 335 4.06 -5.22 -1.95
N ARG A 336 2.92 -5.44 -2.64
CA ARG A 336 1.83 -6.29 -2.14
C ARG A 336 2.14 -7.77 -2.31
N VAL A 337 2.81 -8.12 -3.40
CA VAL A 337 3.09 -9.50 -3.79
C VAL A 337 4.33 -10.04 -3.10
N ILE A 338 5.28 -9.19 -2.73
CA ILE A 338 6.54 -9.62 -2.08
C ILE A 338 6.45 -9.78 -0.56
N ARG A 339 5.28 -9.61 0.04
CA ARG A 339 5.09 -9.85 1.48
C ARG A 339 5.36 -11.30 1.82
N LEU A 340 5.99 -11.52 2.95
CA LEU A 340 6.31 -12.85 3.44
C LEU A 340 5.04 -13.68 3.67
N HIS A 341 5.10 -14.98 3.38
CA HIS A 341 4.05 -15.91 3.77
C HIS A 341 4.04 -16.08 5.30
N LYS A 342 2.87 -16.28 5.89
CA LYS A 342 2.75 -16.38 7.36
C LYS A 342 3.57 -17.52 7.94
N GLU A 343 3.58 -18.68 7.27
CA GLU A 343 4.38 -19.82 7.70
C GLU A 343 5.89 -19.54 7.59
N ASP A 344 6.32 -18.87 6.51
CA ASP A 344 7.71 -18.49 6.35
C ASP A 344 8.13 -17.51 7.43
N ALA A 345 7.27 -16.53 7.74
CA ALA A 345 7.50 -15.60 8.84
C ALA A 345 7.63 -16.32 10.20
N LEU A 346 6.75 -17.29 10.46
CA LEU A 346 6.81 -18.09 11.69
C LEU A 346 8.10 -18.91 11.76
N LYS A 347 8.46 -19.61 10.69
CA LYS A 347 9.68 -20.42 10.61
C LYS A 347 10.95 -19.57 10.79
N ILE A 348 10.98 -18.36 10.22
CA ILE A 348 12.09 -17.42 10.39
C ILE A 348 12.16 -16.95 11.84
N ASN A 349 11.04 -16.53 12.43
CA ASN A 349 10.98 -16.05 13.81
C ASN A 349 11.37 -17.12 14.85
N THR A 350 11.09 -18.38 14.55
CA THR A 350 11.44 -19.52 15.41
C THR A 350 12.85 -20.07 15.11
N GLY A 351 13.55 -19.53 14.11
CA GLY A 351 14.87 -20.04 13.69
C GLY A 351 14.82 -21.36 12.89
N ALA A 352 13.62 -21.88 12.59
CA ALA A 352 13.45 -23.09 11.79
C ALA A 352 13.78 -22.90 10.31
N LEU A 353 13.76 -21.66 9.83
CA LEU A 353 14.15 -21.27 8.47
C LEU A 353 15.11 -20.08 8.58
N LYS A 354 16.32 -20.23 8.04
CA LYS A 354 17.23 -19.10 7.87
C LYS A 354 16.85 -18.31 6.61
N PRO A 355 16.79 -16.97 6.67
CA PRO A 355 16.60 -16.15 5.49
C PRO A 355 17.65 -16.47 4.43
N ASN A 356 17.22 -16.60 3.18
CA ASN A 356 18.13 -16.78 2.05
C ASN A 356 17.55 -16.17 0.77
N ILE A 357 18.44 -15.68 -0.10
CA ILE A 357 18.06 -14.98 -1.33
C ILE A 357 17.48 -15.95 -2.38
N ASN A 358 17.90 -17.22 -2.32
CA ASN A 358 17.43 -18.25 -3.27
C ASN A 358 16.06 -18.80 -2.92
N GLY A 359 15.48 -18.43 -1.79
CA GLY A 359 14.16 -18.84 -1.35
C GLY A 359 14.02 -20.34 -1.02
N SER A 360 15.12 -21.08 -0.90
CA SER A 360 15.07 -22.51 -0.55
C SER A 360 14.45 -22.70 0.83
N GLY A 361 13.45 -23.58 0.94
CA GLY A 361 12.70 -23.86 2.17
C GLY A 361 11.52 -22.94 2.44
N TYR A 362 11.33 -21.89 1.63
CA TYR A 362 10.15 -21.03 1.71
C TYR A 362 8.92 -21.69 1.07
N VAL A 363 7.76 -21.48 1.66
CA VAL A 363 6.46 -21.78 1.05
C VAL A 363 6.22 -20.83 -0.13
N LYS A 364 6.64 -19.56 0.03
CA LYS A 364 6.57 -18.53 -1.00
C LYS A 364 7.95 -17.91 -1.20
N PRO A 365 8.76 -18.44 -2.11
CA PRO A 365 10.14 -17.99 -2.30
C PRO A 365 10.28 -16.63 -2.98
N PHE A 366 9.25 -16.18 -3.70
CA PHE A 366 9.23 -14.90 -4.43
C PHE A 366 7.81 -14.37 -4.59
N GLY A 367 7.68 -13.10 -4.96
CA GLY A 367 6.44 -12.49 -5.42
C GLY A 367 6.42 -12.45 -6.96
N LYS A 368 5.53 -13.20 -7.61
CA LYS A 368 5.50 -13.29 -9.06
C LYS A 368 4.83 -12.07 -9.69
N MET A 369 5.52 -11.42 -10.61
CA MET A 369 5.02 -10.34 -11.44
C MET A 369 4.94 -10.82 -12.89
N PHE A 370 3.73 -11.15 -13.35
CA PHE A 370 3.48 -11.69 -14.68
C PHE A 370 3.05 -10.61 -15.66
N VAL A 371 3.72 -10.50 -16.80
CA VAL A 371 3.41 -9.54 -17.85
C VAL A 371 3.11 -10.28 -19.15
N PRO A 372 1.82 -10.36 -19.56
CA PRO A 372 1.50 -10.85 -20.89
C PRO A 372 1.87 -9.79 -21.93
N VAL A 373 2.70 -10.17 -22.88
CA VAL A 373 3.18 -9.29 -23.94
C VAL A 373 2.56 -9.71 -25.27
N TYR A 374 1.58 -8.96 -25.72
CA TYR A 374 0.97 -9.19 -27.02
C TYR A 374 0.91 -7.94 -27.89
N ASN A 375 1.17 -6.76 -27.33
CA ASN A 375 1.17 -5.47 -28.01
C ASN A 375 2.20 -4.51 -27.39
N ASN A 376 2.27 -3.28 -27.90
CA ASN A 376 3.19 -2.25 -27.40
C ASN A 376 2.98 -1.91 -25.92
N VAL A 377 1.75 -2.03 -25.40
CA VAL A 377 1.46 -1.79 -23.98
C VAL A 377 2.15 -2.83 -23.11
N GLY A 378 2.09 -4.09 -23.49
CA GLY A 378 2.79 -5.18 -22.78
C GLY A 378 4.31 -4.97 -22.76
N ILE A 379 4.92 -4.60 -23.89
CA ILE A 379 6.35 -4.27 -23.98
C ILE A 379 6.70 -3.09 -23.07
N GLY A 380 5.91 -2.03 -23.09
CA GLY A 380 6.12 -0.86 -22.22
C GLY A 380 5.97 -1.19 -20.73
N THR A 381 5.04 -2.09 -20.39
CA THR A 381 4.83 -2.57 -19.02
C THR A 381 6.02 -3.40 -18.53
N GLU A 382 6.51 -4.32 -19.35
CA GLU A 382 7.68 -5.15 -19.07
C GLU A 382 8.92 -4.29 -18.78
N ARG A 383 9.26 -3.36 -19.68
CA ARG A 383 10.42 -2.46 -19.51
C ARG A 383 10.32 -1.63 -18.24
N ARG A 384 9.14 -1.08 -17.94
CA ARG A 384 8.95 -0.28 -16.73
C ARG A 384 9.03 -1.13 -15.47
N LEU A 385 8.43 -2.31 -15.49
CA LEU A 385 8.51 -3.26 -14.37
C LEU A 385 9.96 -3.64 -14.08
N GLN A 386 10.73 -4.00 -15.12
CA GLN A 386 12.14 -4.34 -14.96
C GLN A 386 12.94 -3.15 -14.39
N SER A 387 12.71 -1.95 -14.89
CA SER A 387 13.36 -0.73 -14.36
C SER A 387 13.06 -0.50 -12.88
N VAL A 388 11.83 -0.72 -12.44
CA VAL A 388 11.45 -0.58 -11.01
C VAL A 388 12.10 -1.68 -10.17
N VAL A 389 12.12 -2.92 -10.66
CA VAL A 389 12.76 -4.05 -9.95
C VAL A 389 14.26 -3.82 -9.83
N ASP A 390 14.92 -3.43 -10.89
CA ASP A 390 16.36 -3.17 -10.89
C ASP A 390 16.73 -2.03 -9.93
N THR A 391 15.96 -0.93 -9.93
CA THR A 391 16.25 0.22 -9.07
C THR A 391 16.00 -0.09 -7.59
N ILE A 392 14.81 -0.60 -7.24
CA ILE A 392 14.42 -0.78 -5.84
C ILE A 392 15.00 -2.06 -5.25
N PHE A 393 14.87 -3.19 -5.96
CA PHE A 393 15.10 -4.51 -5.38
C PHE A 393 16.48 -5.09 -5.70
N THR A 394 17.18 -4.54 -6.69
CA THR A 394 18.55 -4.95 -7.03
C THR A 394 19.57 -3.95 -6.53
N LYS A 395 19.40 -2.65 -6.86
CA LYS A 395 20.33 -1.60 -6.42
C LYS A 395 20.04 -1.08 -5.01
N GLY A 396 18.82 -1.24 -4.53
CA GLY A 396 18.38 -0.74 -3.22
C GLY A 396 18.11 0.76 -3.17
N GLU A 397 17.97 1.41 -4.32
CA GLU A 397 17.71 2.84 -4.43
C GLU A 397 16.20 3.13 -4.36
N ALA A 398 15.80 4.19 -3.68
CA ALA A 398 14.41 4.63 -3.71
C ALA A 398 14.03 5.10 -5.12
N GLN A 399 12.92 4.62 -5.64
CA GLN A 399 12.41 5.05 -6.95
C GLN A 399 11.86 6.46 -6.87
N VAL A 400 12.65 7.43 -7.30
CA VAL A 400 12.25 8.84 -7.38
C VAL A 400 11.38 9.06 -8.60
N SER A 401 10.14 9.53 -8.39
CA SER A 401 9.28 10.00 -9.45
C SER A 401 9.31 11.53 -9.55
N ARG A 402 9.04 12.08 -10.75
CA ARG A 402 8.97 13.54 -10.96
C ARG A 402 7.53 13.97 -11.15
N ALA A 403 7.09 14.98 -10.41
CA ALA A 403 5.81 15.63 -10.67
C ALA A 403 5.95 16.42 -11.98
N THR A 404 5.14 16.06 -12.96
CA THR A 404 4.86 16.91 -14.13
C THR A 404 3.78 17.93 -13.74
N ARG A 405 3.84 19.12 -14.34
CA ARG A 405 3.08 20.35 -14.05
C ARG A 405 1.66 20.19 -13.57
#